data_9a21986fa44885f54eb948ff2df91a53
#
_entry.id   9a21986fa44885f54eb948ff2df91a53
#
_cell.length_a   1.000
_cell.length_b   1.000
_cell.length_c   1.000
_cell.angle_alpha   90.00
_cell.angle_beta   90.00
_cell.angle_gamma   90.00
#
_symmetry.space_group_name_H-M   'P 1'
#
loop_
_entity.id
_entity.type
_entity.pdbx_description
1 polymer ?
#
loop_
_entity_poly.entity_id
_entity_poly.type
_entity_poly.pdbx_seq_one_letter_code
_entity_poly.pdbx_strand_id
1 'polypeptide(L)'
;MKKINATTTTTNEVIAEISISDEDKKSAGLSCWIIAMKYMETNFPGMDDWKWGKSFVFDDESDVTGHWLITIHREVKTLIFDEKE
;
A
#
# COMPACT_ATOMS: atom_id res chain seq x y z
N MET A 1 -23.68 -21.69 30.66
CA MET A 1 -22.36 -21.34 30.15
C MET A 1 -22.50 -20.45 28.90
N LYS A 2 -21.81 -19.36 28.89
CA LYS A 2 -21.79 -18.48 27.71
C LYS A 2 -20.95 -19.10 26.59
N LYS A 3 -21.48 -19.13 25.39
CA LYS A 3 -20.74 -19.59 24.21
C LYS A 3 -20.36 -18.42 23.36
N ILE A 4 -19.11 -18.39 22.96
CA ILE A 4 -18.56 -17.31 22.15
C ILE A 4 -17.98 -17.92 20.88
N ASN A 5 -18.46 -17.44 19.74
CA ASN A 5 -17.88 -17.79 18.44
C ASN A 5 -16.98 -16.65 17.98
N ALA A 6 -15.76 -16.99 17.61
CA ALA A 6 -14.82 -16.02 17.09
C ALA A 6 -14.66 -16.23 15.59
N THR A 7 -14.76 -15.15 14.85
CA THR A 7 -14.49 -15.14 13.41
C THR A 7 -13.50 -14.04 13.10
N THR A 8 -12.89 -14.10 11.91
CA THR A 8 -11.98 -13.05 11.48
C THR A 8 -12.53 -12.34 10.24
N THR A 9 -12.27 -11.04 10.18
CA THR A 9 -12.47 -10.27 8.96
C THR A 9 -11.12 -9.73 8.52
N THR A 10 -10.96 -9.60 7.21
CA THR A 10 -9.75 -9.05 6.62
C THR A 10 -10.09 -7.73 5.93
N THR A 11 -9.37 -6.68 6.28
CA THR A 11 -9.50 -5.37 5.62
C THR A 11 -8.14 -4.97 5.09
N ASN A 12 -8.14 -4.14 4.04
CA ASN A 12 -6.92 -3.56 3.50
C ASN A 12 -6.77 -2.15 4.06
N GLU A 13 -5.62 -1.89 4.66
CA GLU A 13 -5.27 -0.58 5.16
C GLU A 13 -4.24 0.05 4.23
N VAL A 14 -4.54 1.24 3.71
CA VAL A 14 -3.58 1.99 2.90
C VAL A 14 -2.61 2.69 3.84
N ILE A 15 -1.32 2.36 3.70
CA ILE A 15 -0.26 2.95 4.52
C ILE A 15 0.19 4.27 3.90
N ALA A 16 0.38 4.29 2.57
CA ALA A 16 0.88 5.48 1.88
C ALA A 16 0.55 5.42 0.39
N GLU A 17 0.46 6.60 -0.20
CA GLU A 17 0.41 6.78 -1.65
C GLU A 17 1.57 7.69 -2.02
N ILE A 18 2.41 7.23 -2.94
CA ILE A 18 3.58 7.96 -3.38
C ILE A 18 3.41 8.33 -4.84
N SER A 19 3.57 9.61 -5.14
CA SER A 19 3.52 10.10 -6.52
C SER A 19 4.91 10.55 -6.94
N ILE A 20 5.36 10.07 -8.09
CA ILE A 20 6.64 10.47 -8.67
C ILE A 20 6.46 10.64 -10.16
N SER A 21 7.01 11.73 -10.74
CA SER A 21 6.97 11.94 -12.17
C SER A 21 7.81 10.87 -12.88
N ASP A 22 7.40 10.52 -14.09
CA ASP A 22 8.15 9.56 -14.90
C ASP A 22 9.59 10.06 -15.17
N GLU A 23 9.72 11.37 -15.36
CA GLU A 23 11.02 11.99 -15.55
C GLU A 23 11.94 11.80 -14.33
N ASP A 24 11.45 12.10 -13.15
CA ASP A 24 12.23 11.95 -11.92
C ASP A 24 12.59 10.48 -11.65
N LYS A 25 11.66 9.59 -11.91
CA LYS A 25 11.88 8.15 -11.74
C LYS A 25 13.00 7.67 -12.67
N LYS A 26 12.96 8.07 -13.93
CA LYS A 26 14.00 7.71 -14.92
C LYS A 26 15.33 8.35 -14.58
N SER A 27 15.31 9.62 -14.21
CA SER A 27 16.51 10.38 -13.84
C SER A 27 17.22 9.75 -12.65
N ALA A 28 16.46 9.28 -11.66
CA ALA A 28 17.03 8.62 -10.49
C ALA A 28 17.41 7.15 -10.72
N GLY A 29 16.99 6.56 -11.85
CA GLY A 29 17.24 5.15 -12.15
C GLY A 29 16.53 4.19 -11.20
N LEU A 30 15.35 4.59 -10.68
CA LEU A 30 14.62 3.81 -9.70
C LEU A 30 13.43 3.09 -10.30
N SER A 31 13.13 1.90 -9.79
CA SER A 31 11.88 1.21 -10.06
C SER A 31 10.85 1.56 -8.98
N CYS A 32 9.57 1.35 -9.29
CA CYS A 32 8.51 1.60 -8.31
C CYS A 32 8.67 0.75 -7.04
N TRP A 33 9.11 -0.49 -7.21
CA TRP A 33 9.39 -1.39 -6.10
C TRP A 33 10.45 -0.82 -5.15
N ILE A 34 11.56 -0.30 -5.70
CA ILE A 34 12.64 0.27 -4.89
C ILE A 34 12.16 1.53 -4.16
N ILE A 35 11.34 2.34 -4.82
CA ILE A 35 10.77 3.54 -4.20
C ILE A 35 9.90 3.17 -3.00
N ALA A 36 9.03 2.18 -3.17
CA ALA A 36 8.19 1.69 -2.08
C ALA A 36 9.05 1.15 -0.93
N MET A 37 10.07 0.36 -1.25
CA MET A 37 10.96 -0.23 -0.26
C MET A 37 11.71 0.85 0.53
N LYS A 38 12.25 1.85 -0.15
CA LYS A 38 12.97 2.94 0.52
C LYS A 38 12.07 3.74 1.45
N TYR A 39 10.83 4.00 1.02
CA TYR A 39 9.86 4.69 1.87
C TYR A 39 9.58 3.88 3.14
N MET A 40 9.32 2.59 2.99
CA MET A 40 8.99 1.72 4.12
C MET A 40 10.17 1.54 5.08
N GLU A 41 11.38 1.39 4.56
CA GLU A 41 12.58 1.29 5.40
C GLU A 41 12.78 2.55 6.26
N THR A 42 12.47 3.70 5.70
CA THR A 42 12.66 4.98 6.39
C THR A 42 11.57 5.26 7.43
N ASN A 43 10.32 4.97 7.09
CA ASN A 43 9.17 5.38 7.90
C ASN A 43 8.59 4.26 8.76
N PHE A 44 8.75 3.02 8.35
CA PHE A 44 8.20 1.85 9.06
C PHE A 44 9.24 0.73 9.11
N PRO A 45 10.40 0.99 9.73
CA PRO A 45 11.45 -0.03 9.79
C PRO A 45 10.95 -1.26 10.54
N GLY A 46 11.24 -2.43 9.99
CA GLY A 46 10.83 -3.70 10.59
C GLY A 46 9.45 -4.20 10.17
N MET A 47 8.67 -3.41 9.45
CA MET A 47 7.41 -3.89 8.90
C MET A 47 7.69 -4.68 7.63
N ASP A 48 7.27 -5.94 7.58
CA ASP A 48 7.54 -6.84 6.45
C ASP A 48 6.27 -7.41 5.79
N ASP A 49 5.09 -7.11 6.33
CA ASP A 49 3.81 -7.64 5.88
C ASP A 49 3.05 -6.70 4.93
N TRP A 50 3.75 -5.75 4.36
CA TRP A 50 3.15 -4.79 3.44
C TRP A 50 3.21 -5.28 1.99
N LYS A 51 2.28 -4.77 1.19
CA LYS A 51 2.18 -5.02 -0.25
C LYS A 51 2.16 -3.69 -0.97
N TRP A 52 2.43 -3.73 -2.26
CA TRP A 52 2.45 -2.52 -3.06
C TRP A 52 1.82 -2.75 -4.43
N GLY A 53 1.37 -1.66 -5.02
CA GLY A 53 0.86 -1.64 -6.38
C GLY A 53 1.30 -0.36 -7.06
N LYS A 54 1.19 -0.33 -8.38
CA LYS A 54 1.55 0.84 -9.17
C LYS A 54 0.52 1.09 -10.26
N SER A 55 0.34 2.36 -10.60
CA SER A 55 -0.41 2.76 -11.78
C SER A 55 0.25 3.99 -12.39
N PHE A 56 0.09 4.16 -13.70
CA PHE A 56 0.61 5.31 -14.40
C PHE A 56 -0.55 6.23 -14.78
N VAL A 57 -0.39 7.52 -14.50
CA VAL A 57 -1.39 8.53 -14.79
C VAL A 57 -0.77 9.57 -15.72
N PHE A 58 -1.37 9.76 -16.90
CA PHE A 58 -0.94 10.80 -17.81
C PHE A 58 -1.32 12.17 -17.27
N ASP A 59 -0.46 13.14 -17.47
CA ASP A 59 -0.76 14.53 -17.15
C ASP A 59 -1.87 15.05 -18.06
N ASP A 60 -2.60 16.05 -17.58
CA ASP A 60 -3.69 16.63 -18.34
C ASP A 60 -3.24 17.07 -19.74
N GLU A 61 -4.03 16.68 -20.75
CA GLU A 61 -3.82 17.04 -22.14
C GLU A 61 -2.51 16.56 -22.75
N SER A 62 -1.76 15.70 -22.06
CA SER A 62 -0.49 15.16 -22.57
C SER A 62 -0.53 13.65 -22.60
N ASP A 63 -0.19 13.06 -23.75
CA ASP A 63 -0.01 11.61 -23.89
C ASP A 63 1.45 11.21 -23.70
N VAL A 64 2.33 12.14 -23.36
CA VAL A 64 3.77 11.92 -23.32
C VAL A 64 4.33 11.97 -21.91
N THR A 65 3.79 12.86 -21.08
CA THR A 65 4.25 13.03 -19.70
C THR A 65 3.23 12.50 -18.71
N GLY A 66 3.71 12.04 -17.58
CA GLY A 66 2.85 11.53 -16.56
C GLY A 66 3.62 11.22 -15.30
N HIS A 67 2.92 10.65 -14.36
CA HIS A 67 3.50 10.27 -13.08
C HIS A 67 3.04 8.88 -12.66
N TRP A 68 3.84 8.26 -11.82
CA TRP A 68 3.53 6.97 -11.23
C TRP A 68 2.91 7.17 -9.86
N LEU A 69 1.84 6.44 -9.61
CA LEU A 69 1.25 6.32 -8.28
C LEU A 69 1.63 4.96 -7.72
N ILE A 70 2.28 4.99 -6.56
CA ILE A 70 2.68 3.78 -5.86
C ILE A 70 1.87 3.72 -4.58
N THR A 71 1.06 2.68 -4.44
CA THR A 71 0.21 2.49 -3.26
C THR A 71 0.81 1.40 -2.40
N ILE A 72 1.00 1.69 -1.14
CA ILE A 72 1.49 0.73 -0.15
C ILE A 72 0.35 0.42 0.81
N HIS A 73 0.06 -0.86 1.00
CA HIS A 73 -1.04 -1.31 1.83
C HIS A 73 -0.67 -2.58 2.58
N ARG A 74 -1.46 -2.91 3.56
CA ARG A 74 -1.34 -4.18 4.27
C ARG A 74 -2.71 -4.73 4.60
N GLU A 75 -2.76 -6.03 4.83
CA GLU A 75 -3.96 -6.69 5.31
C GLU A 75 -3.99 -6.65 6.83
N VAL A 76 -5.12 -6.23 7.37
CA VAL A 76 -5.36 -6.23 8.82
C VAL A 76 -6.46 -7.23 9.11
N LYS A 77 -6.18 -8.18 9.99
CA LYS A 77 -7.16 -9.16 10.43
C LYS A 77 -7.67 -8.77 11.80
N THR A 78 -8.98 -8.69 11.91
CA THR A 78 -9.66 -8.32 13.15
C THR A 78 -10.52 -9.48 13.62
N LEU A 79 -10.48 -9.76 14.92
CA LEU A 79 -11.35 -10.75 15.53
C LEU A 79 -12.70 -10.15 15.84
N ILE A 80 -13.74 -10.89 15.50
CA ILE A 80 -15.12 -10.55 15.85
C ILE A 80 -15.65 -11.65 16.74
N PHE A 81 -16.19 -11.27 17.87
CA PHE A 81 -16.77 -12.20 18.82
C PHE A 81 -18.30 -12.12 18.78
N ASP A 82 -18.93 -13.26 18.58
CA ASP A 82 -20.38 -13.39 18.60
C ASP A 82 -20.77 -14.20 19.84
N GLU A 83 -21.37 -13.54 20.82
CA GLU A 83 -21.75 -14.15 22.05
C GLU A 83 -23.18 -14.69 21.98
N LYS A 84 -23.33 -15.96 22.30
CA LYS A 84 -24.64 -16.62 22.36
C LYS A 84 -24.85 -17.24 23.73
N GLU A 85 -26.04 -17.05 24.23
CA GLU A 85 -26.45 -17.65 25.51
C GLU A 85 -27.38 -18.83 25.29
#